data_cd9c0ecb1c2c6bedf98c9ef87c91a161
#
_entry.id   cd9c0ecb1c2c6bedf98c9ef87c91a161
#
_cell.length_a   1.000
_cell.length_b   1.000
_cell.length_c   1.000
_cell.angle_alpha   90.00
_cell.angle_beta   90.00
_cell.angle_gamma   90.00
#
_symmetry.space_group_name_H-M   'P 1'
#
loop_
_entity.id
_entity.type
_entity.pdbx_description
1 polymer ?
#
loop_
_entity_poly.entity_id
_entity_poly.type
_entity_poly.pdbx_seq_one_letter_code
_entity_poly.pdbx_strand_id
1 'polypeptide(L)'
;MFERMIRFAIEQRWLVLVAVLAMAGLGVFSYQRLAIDAVPDITNVQVQINTDAAGYSPLETEQRVTYPIEAVMTGLPGLQQTRSMSRYGLSQVTVIFEDGTDLYFARQLVNERLQQAREQLPRGMTPSLGPISTGLGEIYLWTVEAEPSARKPDGSPYLPMDLREIQDWIIKPQPVSYTHLRAHET
;
A
#
# COMPACT_ATOMS: atom_id res chain seq x y z
N MET A 1 -13.07 -42.39 -36.62
CA MET A 1 -12.58 -41.01 -36.50
C MET A 1 -11.07 -40.93 -36.38
N PHE A 2 -10.42 -41.69 -35.51
CA PHE A 2 -8.98 -41.70 -35.29
C PHE A 2 -8.17 -41.98 -36.54
N GLU A 3 -8.51 -43.01 -37.33
CA GLU A 3 -7.79 -43.33 -38.56
C GLU A 3 -7.78 -42.19 -39.57
N ARG A 4 -8.84 -41.42 -39.70
CA ARG A 4 -8.87 -40.28 -40.62
C ARG A 4 -7.97 -39.16 -40.16
N MET A 5 -7.89 -38.90 -38.83
CA MET A 5 -6.98 -37.91 -38.28
C MET A 5 -5.51 -38.31 -38.49
N ILE A 6 -5.18 -39.60 -38.27
CA ILE A 6 -3.82 -40.11 -38.47
C ILE A 6 -3.42 -40.02 -39.94
N ARG A 7 -4.31 -40.45 -40.86
CA ARG A 7 -4.07 -40.36 -42.31
C ARG A 7 -3.88 -38.91 -42.73
N PHE A 8 -4.74 -37.98 -42.31
CA PHE A 8 -4.58 -36.56 -42.60
C PHE A 8 -3.26 -36.00 -42.10
N ALA A 9 -2.84 -36.37 -40.87
CA ALA A 9 -1.57 -35.93 -40.29
C ALA A 9 -0.34 -36.43 -41.07
N ILE A 10 -0.41 -37.65 -41.62
CA ILE A 10 0.66 -38.20 -42.44
C ILE A 10 0.69 -37.61 -43.85
N GLU A 11 -0.45 -37.42 -44.46
CA GLU A 11 -0.58 -36.84 -45.82
C GLU A 11 -0.21 -35.34 -45.83
N GLN A 12 -0.62 -34.60 -44.79
CA GLN A 12 -0.41 -33.15 -44.66
C GLN A 12 0.65 -32.81 -43.59
N ARG A 13 1.75 -33.53 -43.56
CA ARG A 13 2.81 -33.38 -42.54
C ARG A 13 3.33 -31.97 -42.36
N TRP A 14 3.42 -31.18 -43.44
CA TRP A 14 3.89 -29.82 -43.38
C TRP A 14 2.86 -28.88 -42.71
N LEU A 15 1.57 -29.09 -42.96
CA LEU A 15 0.50 -28.33 -42.33
C LEU A 15 0.45 -28.57 -40.82
N VAL A 16 0.63 -29.85 -40.42
CA VAL A 16 0.70 -30.22 -38.99
C VAL A 16 1.93 -29.60 -38.33
N LEU A 17 3.09 -29.62 -38.96
CA LEU A 17 4.30 -28.98 -38.45
C LEU A 17 4.11 -27.46 -38.25
N VAL A 18 3.55 -26.78 -39.23
CA VAL A 18 3.27 -25.34 -39.15
C VAL A 18 2.27 -25.04 -38.01
N ALA A 19 1.23 -25.87 -37.88
CA ALA A 19 0.24 -25.71 -36.81
C ALA A 19 0.87 -25.91 -35.42
N VAL A 20 1.74 -26.90 -35.26
CA VAL A 20 2.46 -27.13 -33.99
C VAL A 20 3.41 -25.99 -33.68
N LEU A 21 4.17 -25.50 -34.66
CA LEU A 21 5.06 -24.35 -34.46
C LEU A 21 4.30 -23.06 -34.13
N ALA A 22 3.17 -22.84 -34.80
CA ALA A 22 2.30 -21.69 -34.48
C ALA A 22 1.74 -21.76 -33.06
N MET A 23 1.30 -22.98 -32.64
CA MET A 23 0.80 -23.19 -31.28
C MET A 23 1.90 -23.03 -30.23
N ALA A 24 3.10 -23.52 -30.49
CA ALA A 24 4.25 -23.33 -29.64
C ALA A 24 4.64 -21.84 -29.51
N GLY A 25 4.65 -21.12 -30.64
CA GLY A 25 4.90 -19.67 -30.65
C GLY A 25 3.86 -18.88 -29.87
N LEU A 26 2.57 -19.20 -30.02
CA LEU A 26 1.51 -18.61 -29.21
C LEU A 26 1.66 -18.93 -27.72
N GLY A 27 2.08 -20.16 -27.41
CA GLY A 27 2.35 -20.56 -26.01
C GLY A 27 3.45 -19.75 -25.38
N VAL A 28 4.58 -19.58 -26.07
CA VAL A 28 5.70 -18.75 -25.60
C VAL A 28 5.29 -17.29 -25.45
N PHE A 29 4.56 -16.75 -26.42
CA PHE A 29 4.06 -15.37 -26.37
C PHE A 29 3.09 -15.15 -25.20
N SER A 30 2.18 -16.09 -24.95
CA SER A 30 1.25 -16.02 -23.80
C SER A 30 2.00 -16.15 -22.47
N TYR A 31 3.02 -17.02 -22.42
CA TYR A 31 3.85 -17.20 -21.23
C TYR A 31 4.61 -15.91 -20.85
N GLN A 32 5.18 -15.21 -21.85
CA GLN A 32 5.89 -13.95 -21.61
C GLN A 32 4.97 -12.80 -21.15
N ARG A 33 3.67 -12.91 -21.43
CA ARG A 33 2.65 -11.92 -21.00
C ARG A 33 1.91 -12.34 -19.72
N LEU A 34 2.22 -13.51 -19.18
CA LEU A 34 1.63 -13.93 -17.93
C LEU A 34 2.19 -13.04 -16.80
N ALA A 35 1.34 -12.20 -16.25
CA ALA A 35 1.66 -11.49 -15.02
C ALA A 35 1.75 -12.52 -13.90
N ILE A 36 2.97 -12.90 -13.52
CA ILE A 36 3.20 -13.79 -12.39
C ILE A 36 3.27 -12.91 -11.15
N ASP A 37 2.12 -12.59 -10.57
CA ASP A 37 2.08 -12.11 -9.20
C ASP A 37 2.36 -13.29 -8.28
N ALA A 38 3.53 -13.26 -7.64
CA ALA A 38 3.96 -14.30 -6.70
C ALA A 38 3.02 -14.39 -5.48
N VAL A 39 2.31 -13.31 -5.19
CA VAL A 39 1.27 -13.24 -4.16
C VAL A 39 0.09 -12.47 -4.77
N PRO A 40 -1.14 -13.04 -4.80
CA PRO A 40 -2.29 -12.28 -5.23
C PRO A 40 -2.43 -11.05 -4.32
N ASP A 41 -2.66 -9.90 -4.93
CA ASP A 41 -2.93 -8.68 -4.16
C ASP A 41 -4.31 -8.82 -3.51
N ILE A 42 -4.30 -9.28 -2.26
CA ILE A 42 -5.50 -9.40 -1.40
C ILE A 42 -5.73 -8.12 -0.60
N THR A 43 -5.05 -7.04 -0.94
CA THR A 43 -5.18 -5.77 -0.23
C THR A 43 -6.51 -5.12 -0.59
N ASN A 44 -7.38 -4.99 0.37
CA ASN A 44 -8.63 -4.26 0.20
C ASN A 44 -8.32 -2.80 -0.15
N VAL A 45 -9.17 -2.18 -0.97
CA VAL A 45 -9.10 -0.75 -1.22
C VAL A 45 -9.43 -0.01 0.06
N GLN A 46 -8.40 0.54 0.72
CA GLN A 46 -8.56 1.19 2.02
C GLN A 46 -7.94 2.58 2.05
N VAL A 47 -8.59 3.47 2.77
CA VAL A 47 -8.12 4.83 3.04
C VAL A 47 -7.99 5.01 4.54
N GLN A 48 -6.79 5.33 4.99
CA GLN A 48 -6.48 5.55 6.40
C GLN A 48 -6.51 7.04 6.70
N ILE A 49 -7.13 7.41 7.83
CA ILE A 49 -7.19 8.75 8.37
C ILE A 49 -6.49 8.73 9.72
N ASN A 50 -5.47 9.54 9.89
CA ASN A 50 -4.76 9.69 11.15
C ASN A 50 -5.00 11.08 11.72
N THR A 51 -5.26 11.15 13.03
CA THR A 51 -5.49 12.42 13.74
C THR A 51 -4.73 12.41 15.05
N ASP A 52 -3.86 13.39 15.22
CA ASP A 52 -3.18 13.60 16.49
C ASP A 52 -4.17 14.18 17.50
N ALA A 53 -4.33 13.48 18.64
CA ALA A 53 -5.21 13.84 19.75
C ALA A 53 -4.40 14.04 21.05
N ALA A 54 -3.31 14.80 20.97
CA ALA A 54 -2.39 15.00 22.08
C ALA A 54 -3.12 15.44 23.36
N GLY A 55 -2.83 14.76 24.47
CA GLY A 55 -3.42 15.04 25.77
C GLY A 55 -4.75 14.35 26.06
N TYR A 56 -5.35 13.66 25.09
CA TYR A 56 -6.60 12.92 25.30
C TYR A 56 -6.33 11.46 25.66
N SER A 57 -7.13 10.96 26.60
CA SER A 57 -7.22 9.53 26.91
C SER A 57 -7.84 8.77 25.73
N PRO A 58 -7.69 7.46 25.63
CA PRO A 58 -8.31 6.67 24.54
C PRO A 58 -9.83 6.87 24.44
N LEU A 59 -10.52 6.95 25.57
CA LEU A 59 -11.97 7.17 25.61
C LEU A 59 -12.35 8.57 25.10
N GLU A 60 -11.62 9.61 25.51
CA GLU A 60 -11.86 10.98 25.03
C GLU A 60 -11.51 11.11 23.54
N THR A 61 -10.43 10.46 23.09
CA THR A 61 -10.05 10.38 21.68
C THR A 61 -11.18 9.75 20.86
N GLU A 62 -11.76 8.65 21.35
CA GLU A 62 -12.86 7.98 20.67
C GLU A 62 -14.09 8.89 20.58
N GLN A 63 -14.53 9.45 21.68
CA GLN A 63 -15.76 10.23 21.74
C GLN A 63 -15.67 11.55 20.98
N ARG A 64 -14.52 12.23 21.03
CA ARG A 64 -14.36 13.60 20.50
C ARG A 64 -13.70 13.68 19.14
N VAL A 65 -12.99 12.62 18.73
CA VAL A 65 -12.21 12.64 17.49
C VAL A 65 -12.64 11.50 16.57
N THR A 66 -12.56 10.26 17.06
CA THR A 66 -12.80 9.07 16.24
C THR A 66 -14.26 8.99 15.79
N TYR A 67 -15.19 9.07 16.72
CA TYR A 67 -16.63 8.99 16.44
C TYR A 67 -17.13 10.06 15.46
N PRO A 68 -16.83 11.36 15.60
CA PRO A 68 -17.20 12.36 14.60
C PRO A 68 -16.66 12.07 13.19
N ILE A 69 -15.43 11.54 13.09
CA ILE A 69 -14.85 11.15 11.80
C ILE A 69 -15.61 9.94 11.21
N GLU A 70 -15.86 8.91 12.00
CA GLU A 70 -16.63 7.74 11.55
C GLU A 70 -18.04 8.13 11.08
N ALA A 71 -18.70 9.00 11.84
CA ALA A 71 -20.07 9.43 11.53
C ALA A 71 -20.19 10.07 10.14
N VAL A 72 -19.24 10.92 9.75
CA VAL A 72 -19.24 11.54 8.41
C VAL A 72 -18.80 10.60 7.30
N MET A 73 -18.10 9.52 7.61
CA MET A 73 -17.73 8.48 6.61
C MET A 73 -18.89 7.52 6.32
N THR A 74 -19.89 7.47 7.17
CA THR A 74 -21.05 6.60 6.94
C THR A 74 -21.81 7.04 5.69
N GLY A 75 -22.19 6.07 4.85
CA GLY A 75 -22.96 6.32 3.62
C GLY A 75 -22.13 6.76 2.42
N LEU A 76 -20.80 6.60 2.47
CA LEU A 76 -19.98 6.75 1.27
C LEU A 76 -20.31 5.66 0.23
N PRO A 77 -20.38 6.00 -1.07
CA PRO A 77 -20.60 5.01 -2.11
C PRO A 77 -19.45 4.00 -2.17
N GLY A 78 -19.79 2.72 -2.27
CA GLY A 78 -18.82 1.62 -2.28
C GLY A 78 -18.15 1.35 -0.92
N LEU A 79 -18.66 1.94 0.17
CA LEU A 79 -18.17 1.66 1.52
C LEU A 79 -18.56 0.24 1.94
N GLN A 80 -17.56 -0.60 2.23
CA GLN A 80 -17.77 -1.93 2.78
C GLN A 80 -17.85 -1.90 4.31
N GLN A 81 -16.85 -1.28 4.95
CA GLN A 81 -16.80 -1.12 6.41
C GLN A 81 -15.84 -0.01 6.83
N THR A 82 -16.06 0.49 8.05
CA THR A 82 -15.12 1.39 8.72
C THR A 82 -14.58 0.70 9.96
N ARG A 83 -13.28 0.80 10.17
CA ARG A 83 -12.60 0.32 11.38
C ARG A 83 -11.84 1.48 12.00
N SER A 84 -11.86 1.56 13.32
CA SER A 84 -11.11 2.59 14.02
C SER A 84 -10.30 2.03 15.16
N MET A 85 -9.30 2.79 15.55
CA MET A 85 -8.47 2.54 16.71
C MET A 85 -8.18 3.85 17.42
N SER A 86 -8.61 3.94 18.69
CA SER A 86 -8.35 5.08 19.54
C SER A 86 -7.28 4.72 20.57
N ARG A 87 -6.17 5.42 20.54
CA ARG A 87 -5.08 5.27 21.50
C ARG A 87 -4.85 6.60 22.23
N TYR A 88 -3.99 6.57 23.23
CA TYR A 88 -3.56 7.79 23.92
C TYR A 88 -2.89 8.73 22.89
N GLY A 89 -3.51 9.88 22.68
CA GLY A 89 -2.99 10.91 21.78
C GLY A 89 -3.12 10.62 20.27
N LEU A 90 -3.79 9.51 19.85
CA LEU A 90 -3.92 9.14 18.45
C LEU A 90 -5.28 8.53 18.13
N SER A 91 -5.91 9.04 17.09
CA SER A 91 -7.07 8.44 16.43
C SER A 91 -6.68 7.96 15.03
N GLN A 92 -7.00 6.73 14.72
CA GLN A 92 -6.81 6.15 13.40
C GLN A 92 -8.14 5.55 12.92
N VAL A 93 -8.64 6.05 11.79
CA VAL A 93 -9.86 5.55 11.15
C VAL A 93 -9.49 4.99 9.79
N THR A 94 -9.84 3.74 9.54
CA THR A 94 -9.59 3.05 8.27
C THR A 94 -10.93 2.79 7.59
N VAL A 95 -11.11 3.39 6.43
CA VAL A 95 -12.29 3.26 5.57
C VAL A 95 -11.98 2.23 4.50
N ILE A 96 -12.72 1.13 4.47
CA ILE A 96 -12.52 0.01 3.54
C ILE A 96 -13.64 0.05 2.52
N PHE A 97 -13.28 0.02 1.25
CA PHE A 97 -14.19 0.05 0.11
C PHE A 97 -14.32 -1.33 -0.52
N GLU A 98 -15.36 -1.52 -1.31
CA GLU A 98 -15.56 -2.73 -2.11
C GLU A 98 -14.44 -2.94 -3.11
N ASP A 99 -14.13 -4.22 -3.38
CA ASP A 99 -13.11 -4.60 -4.34
C ASP A 99 -13.42 -4.03 -5.73
N GLY A 100 -12.38 -3.51 -6.40
CA GLY A 100 -12.51 -2.88 -7.72
C GLY A 100 -12.84 -1.38 -7.68
N THR A 101 -13.04 -0.80 -6.49
CA THR A 101 -13.15 0.66 -6.35
C THR A 101 -11.81 1.32 -6.68
N ASP A 102 -11.82 2.40 -7.48
CA ASP A 102 -10.60 3.17 -7.73
C ASP A 102 -10.11 3.85 -6.44
N LEU A 103 -8.85 3.59 -6.09
CA LEU A 103 -8.25 4.09 -4.85
C LEU A 103 -8.20 5.61 -4.79
N TYR A 104 -7.92 6.28 -5.92
CA TYR A 104 -7.84 7.73 -5.95
C TYR A 104 -9.22 8.37 -5.81
N PHE A 105 -10.23 7.76 -6.43
CA PHE A 105 -11.62 8.17 -6.25
C PHE A 105 -12.07 7.98 -4.79
N ALA A 106 -11.77 6.84 -4.18
CA ALA A 106 -12.06 6.60 -2.76
C ALA A 106 -11.40 7.66 -1.85
N ARG A 107 -10.13 7.98 -2.11
CA ARG A 107 -9.41 9.03 -1.36
C ARG A 107 -10.02 10.42 -1.53
N GLN A 108 -10.49 10.75 -2.72
CA GLN A 108 -11.16 12.02 -2.97
C GLN A 108 -12.46 12.11 -2.17
N LEU A 109 -13.30 11.08 -2.20
CA LEU A 109 -14.55 11.03 -1.43
C LEU A 109 -14.29 11.15 0.07
N VAL A 110 -13.31 10.41 0.59
CA VAL A 110 -12.92 10.49 2.01
C VAL A 110 -12.42 11.90 2.34
N ASN A 111 -11.62 12.53 1.48
CA ASN A 111 -11.12 13.88 1.72
C ASN A 111 -12.25 14.92 1.76
N GLU A 112 -13.23 14.81 0.88
CA GLU A 112 -14.42 15.70 0.89
C GLU A 112 -15.21 15.57 2.20
N ARG A 113 -15.46 14.35 2.65
CA ARG A 113 -16.12 14.08 3.94
C ARG A 113 -15.29 14.55 5.13
N LEU A 114 -13.97 14.42 5.02
CA LEU A 114 -13.05 14.83 6.08
C LEU A 114 -13.07 16.35 6.32
N GLN A 115 -13.32 17.16 5.28
CA GLN A 115 -13.53 18.60 5.45
C GLN A 115 -14.75 18.90 6.33
N GLN A 116 -15.84 18.13 6.18
CA GLN A 116 -17.02 18.26 7.02
C GLN A 116 -16.75 17.85 8.49
N ALA A 117 -15.95 16.79 8.68
CA ALA A 117 -15.55 16.35 10.01
C ALA A 117 -14.72 17.41 10.76
N ARG A 118 -13.86 18.15 10.05
CA ARG A 118 -12.98 19.17 10.66
C ARG A 118 -13.75 20.23 11.46
N GLU A 119 -14.95 20.59 11.03
CA GLU A 119 -15.78 21.56 11.72
C GLU A 119 -16.33 21.06 13.06
N GLN A 120 -16.41 19.74 13.22
CA GLN A 120 -16.92 19.07 14.41
C GLN A 120 -15.81 18.69 15.40
N LEU A 121 -14.56 18.75 14.97
CA LEU A 121 -13.42 18.36 15.79
C LEU A 121 -13.00 19.48 16.76
N PRO A 122 -12.41 19.13 17.91
CA PRO A 122 -11.82 20.10 18.82
C PRO A 122 -10.73 20.93 18.14
N ARG A 123 -10.58 22.18 18.60
CA ARG A 123 -9.57 23.09 18.05
C ARG A 123 -8.16 22.53 18.18
N GLY A 124 -7.37 22.64 17.12
CA GLY A 124 -5.99 22.16 17.07
C GLY A 124 -5.83 20.72 16.59
N MET A 125 -6.93 20.00 16.36
CA MET A 125 -6.88 18.65 15.78
C MET A 125 -7.07 18.73 14.27
N THR A 126 -6.08 18.24 13.54
CA THR A 126 -6.10 18.23 12.06
C THR A 126 -6.01 16.80 11.58
N PRO A 127 -7.13 16.21 11.12
CA PRO A 127 -7.10 14.91 10.50
C PRO A 127 -6.35 14.96 9.16
N SER A 128 -5.53 13.96 8.91
CA SER A 128 -4.76 13.82 7.68
C SER A 128 -4.98 12.44 7.08
N LEU A 129 -4.99 12.37 5.75
CA LEU A 129 -5.01 11.09 5.06
C LEU A 129 -3.65 10.41 5.17
N GLY A 130 -3.65 9.16 5.58
CA GLY A 130 -2.46 8.32 5.56
C GLY A 130 -1.91 8.15 4.14
N PRO A 131 -0.64 7.73 4.02
CA PRO A 131 -0.06 7.39 2.71
C PRO A 131 -0.86 6.25 2.06
N ILE A 132 -0.73 6.13 0.75
CA ILE A 132 -1.23 4.94 0.04
C ILE A 132 -0.33 3.79 0.45
N SER A 133 -0.83 2.95 1.36
CA SER A 133 -0.14 1.74 1.79
C SER A 133 -1.00 0.53 1.48
N THR A 134 -0.45 -0.41 0.77
CA THR A 134 -0.99 -1.76 0.65
C THR A 134 -0.33 -2.63 1.71
N GLY A 135 -0.93 -3.78 2.05
CA GLY A 135 -0.29 -4.73 2.97
C GLY A 135 1.10 -5.21 2.49
N LEU A 136 1.37 -5.03 1.18
CA LEU A 136 2.66 -5.28 0.54
C LEU A 136 3.52 -4.01 0.42
N GLY A 137 3.04 -2.85 0.87
CA GLY A 137 3.72 -1.56 0.73
C GLY A 137 4.89 -1.36 1.69
N GLU A 138 4.94 -2.11 2.79
CA GLU A 138 6.05 -2.10 3.74
C GLU A 138 6.97 -3.29 3.49
N ILE A 139 7.75 -3.21 2.43
CA ILE A 139 8.63 -4.31 1.98
C ILE A 139 10.02 -4.27 2.59
N TYR A 140 10.36 -3.19 3.29
CA TYR A 140 11.70 -3.02 3.83
C TYR A 140 11.69 -2.34 5.21
N LEU A 141 12.16 -3.05 6.22
CA LEU A 141 12.33 -2.57 7.57
C LEU A 141 13.81 -2.67 7.96
N TRP A 142 14.36 -1.60 8.52
CA TRP A 142 15.72 -1.61 9.05
C TRP A 142 15.79 -0.89 10.38
N THR A 143 16.76 -1.28 11.19
CA THR A 143 17.12 -0.60 12.43
C THR A 143 18.46 0.09 12.26
N VAL A 144 18.62 1.25 12.89
CA VAL A 144 19.89 1.98 12.96
C VAL A 144 20.38 1.91 14.37
N GLU A 145 21.52 1.24 14.55
CA GLU A 145 22.17 1.06 15.85
C GLU A 145 23.61 1.56 15.79
N ALA A 146 24.07 2.18 16.84
CA ALA A 146 25.47 2.55 16.95
C ALA A 146 26.29 1.35 17.47
N GLU A 147 27.45 1.11 16.86
CA GLU A 147 28.41 0.15 17.42
C GLU A 147 28.81 0.56 18.83
N PRO A 148 28.97 -0.37 19.80
CA PRO A 148 29.31 -0.02 21.18
C PRO A 148 30.57 0.83 21.35
N SER A 149 31.49 0.73 20.41
CA SER A 149 32.73 1.51 20.32
C SER A 149 32.59 2.85 19.61
N ALA A 150 31.49 3.07 18.89
CA ALA A 150 31.29 4.30 18.10
C ALA A 150 31.15 5.53 19.02
N ARG A 151 31.82 6.60 18.62
CA ARG A 151 31.75 7.88 19.33
C ARG A 151 31.53 9.00 18.30
N LYS A 152 30.84 10.04 18.74
CA LYS A 152 30.74 11.28 17.97
C LYS A 152 32.10 11.99 17.86
N PRO A 153 32.24 12.95 16.96
CA PRO A 153 33.48 13.76 16.85
C PRO A 153 33.86 14.47 18.13
N ASP A 154 32.91 14.72 19.04
CA ASP A 154 33.13 15.31 20.38
C ASP A 154 33.50 14.27 21.44
N GLY A 155 33.63 12.99 21.08
CA GLY A 155 33.94 11.87 21.97
C GLY A 155 32.78 11.30 22.77
N SER A 156 31.58 11.88 22.67
CA SER A 156 30.38 11.40 23.36
C SER A 156 29.77 10.17 22.66
N PRO A 157 29.01 9.32 23.37
CA PRO A 157 28.27 8.23 22.72
C PRO A 157 27.10 8.75 21.89
N TYR A 158 26.71 8.00 20.85
CA TYR A 158 25.49 8.29 20.10
C TYR A 158 24.25 8.04 20.95
N LEU A 159 23.41 9.04 21.06
CA LEU A 159 22.11 8.94 21.72
C LEU A 159 21.03 8.53 20.68
N PRO A 160 19.88 7.99 21.12
CA PRO A 160 18.78 7.64 20.22
C PRO A 160 18.30 8.80 19.32
N MET A 161 18.41 10.04 19.80
CA MET A 161 18.07 11.24 19.03
C MET A 161 19.05 11.48 17.88
N ASP A 162 20.35 11.28 18.11
CA ASP A 162 21.38 11.41 17.08
C ASP A 162 21.20 10.36 15.98
N LEU A 163 20.88 9.12 16.37
CA LEU A 163 20.61 8.03 15.43
C LEU A 163 19.36 8.30 14.60
N ARG A 164 18.33 8.89 15.20
CA ARG A 164 17.13 9.30 14.49
C ARG A 164 17.42 10.42 13.48
N GLU A 165 18.22 11.40 13.84
CA GLU A 165 18.64 12.47 12.93
C GLU A 165 19.43 11.91 11.74
N ILE A 166 20.36 10.99 11.98
CA ILE A 166 21.12 10.30 10.94
C ILE A 166 20.17 9.50 10.03
N GLN A 167 19.22 8.79 10.62
CA GLN A 167 18.24 8.02 9.86
C GLN A 167 17.37 8.90 8.97
N ASP A 168 16.82 9.99 9.51
CA ASP A 168 15.86 10.82 8.79
C ASP A 168 16.52 11.68 7.68
N TRP A 169 17.74 12.18 7.91
CA TRP A 169 18.41 13.12 7.02
C TRP A 169 19.46 12.51 6.10
N ILE A 170 20.10 11.40 6.51
CA ILE A 170 21.20 10.79 5.76
C ILE A 170 20.77 9.45 5.15
N ILE A 171 20.22 8.53 5.94
CA ILE A 171 19.96 7.18 5.48
C ILE A 171 18.68 7.11 4.65
N LYS A 172 17.57 7.65 5.16
CA LYS A 172 16.24 7.55 4.53
C LYS A 172 16.17 8.14 3.10
N PRO A 173 16.82 9.27 2.77
CA PRO A 173 16.80 9.77 1.39
C PRO A 173 17.52 8.86 0.38
N GLN A 174 18.53 8.09 0.80
CA GLN A 174 19.32 7.26 -0.11
C GLN A 174 18.52 6.08 -0.69
N PRO A 175 17.88 5.20 0.11
CA PRO A 175 17.08 4.10 -0.43
C PRO A 175 15.95 4.58 -1.34
N VAL A 176 15.29 5.71 -0.99
CA VAL A 176 14.20 6.28 -1.79
C VAL A 176 14.70 6.72 -3.17
N SER A 177 15.89 7.31 -3.27
CA SER A 177 16.46 7.71 -4.57
C SER A 177 16.83 6.53 -5.47
N TYR A 178 17.30 5.42 -4.89
CA TYR A 178 17.65 4.22 -5.64
C TYR A 178 16.42 3.44 -6.13
N THR A 179 15.33 3.41 -5.38
CA THR A 179 14.09 2.73 -5.81
C THR A 179 13.41 3.45 -6.97
N HIS A 180 13.51 4.77 -7.06
CA HIS A 180 12.98 5.54 -8.19
C HIS A 180 13.76 5.34 -9.50
N LEU A 181 15.05 5.07 -9.45
CA LEU A 181 15.87 4.85 -10.65
C LEU A 181 15.66 3.46 -11.27
N ARG A 182 15.33 2.43 -10.48
CA ARG A 182 15.07 1.08 -10.99
C ARG A 182 13.69 0.88 -11.61
N ALA A 183 12.71 1.70 -11.30
CA ALA A 183 11.39 1.62 -11.90
C ALA A 183 11.34 2.06 -13.38
N HIS A 184 12.44 2.65 -13.90
CA HIS A 184 12.56 3.07 -15.31
C HIS A 184 13.41 2.13 -16.17
N GLU A 185 13.98 1.06 -15.62
CA GLU A 185 14.84 0.12 -16.36
C GLU A 185 14.19 -1.24 -16.64
N THR A 186 12.93 -1.45 -16.30
CA THR A 186 12.11 -2.60 -16.68
C THR A 186 10.90 -2.16 -17.48
#